data_7a735ffc38540ed0c82b4e5cf62b3e67
#
_entry.id   7a735ffc38540ed0c82b4e5cf62b3e67
#
_cell.length_a   1.000
_cell.length_b   1.000
_cell.length_c   1.000
_cell.angle_alpha   90.00
_cell.angle_beta   90.00
_cell.angle_gamma   90.00
#
_symmetry.space_group_name_H-M   'P 1'
#
loop_
_entity.id
_entity.type
_entity.pdbx_description
1 polymer ?
#
loop_
_entity_poly.entity_id
_entity_poly.type
_entity_poly.pdbx_seq_one_letter_code
_entity_poly.pdbx_strand_id
1 'polypeptide(L)'
;AANGALRRLEEFRAASRGCGENLLFGLLCDLPESGETLSHADRALLDHAAAKTDALNARCGGGFYLFTRDRLYSRDSGKFAPWERKRGALLELCRLLVGENTTLRVRAGDAEKLRSTRYILTLDADTRLEPESAGELIGAALHPLNRPAVDPKRGIVFRGHGVLHPRIAVSLESAYRNDFTRLFAPTGGGDPYGSDAGEVYMDAFRSGGFAGKGLIHVGAYLACLGERIPEGRVLSHDALEGAFLRGGYVSDVELTDGFPSGAVSYFARAHRWMRGDVQNLPWLFRRGKALPPIERWRLFDSLRRALLPVGLFAALGAWFLFPNAVTRLPALCALLVLFLPVFRYGLSVLFRDGREVRFKSAALHGLGGELTRVFARALFLAAEAWTSVSAIVLALWRMGVSHRRLLQWQTAEQSERRSADLAGTFAAMWPVVYFSGLLLAFSQTFAGRAAAVCWIFTPLIAHRLKREKKEKPLDSGEREFLLRRAAEIWQYFR
;
A
#
# COMPACT_ATOMS: atom_id res chain seq x y z
N ALA A 1 19.90 -5.06 9.16
CA ALA A 1 19.05 -4.13 8.41
C ALA A 1 19.86 -3.32 7.39
N ALA A 2 20.91 -2.57 7.78
CA ALA A 2 21.68 -1.69 6.88
C ALA A 2 22.28 -2.44 5.65
N ASN A 3 22.92 -3.60 5.87
CA ASN A 3 23.48 -4.39 4.77
C ASN A 3 22.42 -4.84 3.74
N GLY A 4 21.22 -5.18 4.16
CA GLY A 4 20.14 -5.56 3.27
C GLY A 4 19.60 -4.38 2.46
N ALA A 5 19.53 -3.19 3.05
CA ALA A 5 19.11 -1.97 2.36
C ALA A 5 20.13 -1.52 1.29
N LEU A 6 21.43 -1.53 1.62
CA LEU A 6 22.50 -1.19 0.68
C LEU A 6 22.58 -2.20 -0.48
N ARG A 7 22.41 -3.50 -0.21
CA ARG A 7 22.33 -4.51 -1.26
C ARG A 7 21.18 -4.21 -2.24
N ARG A 8 20.03 -3.77 -1.75
CA ARG A 8 18.92 -3.37 -2.63
C ARG A 8 19.25 -2.16 -3.50
N LEU A 9 20.01 -1.18 -3.00
CA LEU A 9 20.47 -0.07 -3.85
C LEU A 9 21.37 -0.56 -4.98
N GLU A 10 22.23 -1.58 -4.75
CA GLU A 10 23.01 -2.22 -5.80
C GLU A 10 22.10 -2.95 -6.83
N GLU A 11 21.08 -3.66 -6.35
CA GLU A 11 20.08 -4.32 -7.20
C GLU A 11 19.31 -3.30 -8.04
N PHE A 12 18.91 -2.16 -7.48
CA PHE A 12 18.26 -1.07 -8.21
C PHE A 12 19.17 -0.46 -9.28
N ARG A 13 20.46 -0.24 -8.96
CA ARG A 13 21.41 0.21 -9.95
C ARG A 13 21.59 -0.79 -11.08
N ALA A 14 21.66 -2.07 -10.76
CA ALA A 14 21.75 -3.13 -11.76
C ALA A 14 20.50 -3.21 -12.66
N ALA A 15 19.30 -2.99 -12.08
CA ALA A 15 18.03 -2.94 -12.80
C ALA A 15 17.85 -1.68 -13.67
N SER A 16 18.68 -0.65 -13.49
CA SER A 16 18.55 0.67 -14.13
C SER A 16 19.77 1.06 -14.96
N ARG A 17 20.50 0.10 -15.49
CA ARG A 17 21.77 0.35 -16.23
C ARG A 17 21.60 1.28 -17.42
N GLY A 18 20.46 1.24 -18.10
CA GLY A 18 20.16 2.13 -19.23
C GLY A 18 20.07 3.61 -18.88
N CYS A 19 19.90 3.99 -17.60
CA CYS A 19 19.81 5.39 -17.17
C CYS A 19 21.17 6.08 -17.02
N GLY A 20 22.28 5.35 -17.00
CA GLY A 20 23.65 5.89 -16.88
C GLY A 20 23.87 6.65 -15.56
N GLU A 21 24.66 7.72 -15.63
CA GLU A 21 25.03 8.55 -14.47
C GLU A 21 23.93 9.53 -14.02
N ASN A 22 22.83 9.65 -14.78
CA ASN A 22 21.73 10.55 -14.47
C ASN A 22 20.81 10.03 -13.36
N LEU A 23 21.01 8.80 -12.89
CA LEU A 23 20.24 8.18 -11.82
C LEU A 23 21.12 8.00 -10.57
N LEU A 24 20.67 8.60 -9.47
CA LEU A 24 21.33 8.54 -8.18
C LEU A 24 20.50 7.65 -7.23
N PHE A 25 21.17 6.88 -6.36
CA PHE A 25 20.54 5.90 -5.47
C PHE A 25 20.70 6.33 -4.02
N GLY A 26 19.58 6.64 -3.36
CA GLY A 26 19.59 7.16 -2.00
C GLY A 26 18.88 6.25 -1.00
N LEU A 27 19.53 6.00 0.14
CA LEU A 27 18.90 5.42 1.31
C LEU A 27 18.54 6.52 2.31
N LEU A 28 17.25 6.75 2.53
CA LEU A 28 16.78 7.68 3.53
C LEU A 28 16.46 6.91 4.81
N CYS A 29 17.20 7.21 5.89
CA CYS A 29 17.08 6.55 7.18
C CYS A 29 16.47 7.47 8.22
N ASP A 30 15.31 7.07 8.74
CA ASP A 30 14.72 7.65 9.94
C ASP A 30 15.06 6.80 11.16
N LEU A 31 15.57 7.42 12.21
CA LEU A 31 15.79 6.75 13.49
C LEU A 31 14.45 6.59 14.24
N PRO A 32 14.23 5.48 14.98
CA PRO A 32 13.03 5.28 15.78
C PRO A 32 12.83 6.39 16.84
N GLU A 33 11.61 6.53 17.35
CA GLU A 33 11.35 7.43 18.50
C GLU A 33 12.22 7.07 19.71
N SER A 34 12.79 8.08 20.36
CA SER A 34 13.67 7.91 21.51
C SER A 34 13.46 9.02 22.55
N GLY A 35 13.93 8.80 23.78
CA GLY A 35 14.04 9.84 24.81
C GLY A 35 15.15 10.86 24.51
N GLU A 36 16.03 10.58 23.56
CA GLU A 36 17.20 11.39 23.20
C GLU A 36 17.16 11.76 21.71
N THR A 37 17.78 12.88 21.37
CA THR A 37 17.95 13.30 19.97
C THR A 37 18.81 12.31 19.19
N LEU A 38 19.92 11.85 19.81
CA LEU A 38 20.87 10.93 19.17
C LEU A 38 21.62 10.14 20.25
N SER A 39 21.31 8.85 20.41
CA SER A 39 22.00 7.95 21.33
C SER A 39 23.37 7.51 20.80
N HIS A 40 24.21 6.93 21.67
CA HIS A 40 25.48 6.33 21.26
C HIS A 40 25.28 5.18 20.27
N ALA A 41 24.26 4.33 20.47
CA ALA A 41 23.92 3.25 19.55
C ALA A 41 23.47 3.76 18.17
N ASP A 42 22.72 4.88 18.14
CA ASP A 42 22.34 5.52 16.88
C ASP A 42 23.56 6.02 16.09
N ARG A 43 24.49 6.68 16.78
CA ARG A 43 25.74 7.16 16.14
C ARG A 43 26.51 6.01 15.52
N ALA A 44 26.76 4.95 16.29
CA ALA A 44 27.47 3.77 15.81
C ALA A 44 26.79 3.12 14.58
N LEU A 45 25.43 3.07 14.59
CA LEU A 45 24.64 2.56 13.46
C LEU A 45 24.81 3.44 12.22
N LEU A 46 24.70 4.76 12.38
CA LEU A 46 24.81 5.72 11.28
C LEU A 46 26.21 5.77 10.70
N ASP A 47 27.24 5.74 11.54
CA ASP A 47 28.64 5.73 11.12
C ASP A 47 28.99 4.43 10.37
N HIS A 48 28.47 3.29 10.85
CA HIS A 48 28.60 2.01 10.13
C HIS A 48 27.90 2.06 8.76
N ALA A 49 26.70 2.63 8.68
CA ALA A 49 25.96 2.75 7.42
C ALA A 49 26.67 3.70 6.45
N ALA A 50 27.24 4.81 6.94
CA ALA A 50 28.01 5.76 6.13
C ALA A 50 29.26 5.09 5.56
N ALA A 51 30.09 4.45 6.40
CA ALA A 51 31.29 3.75 5.95
C ALA A 51 30.99 2.67 4.90
N LYS A 52 29.87 1.94 5.03
CA LYS A 52 29.43 0.97 4.03
C LYS A 52 28.99 1.62 2.72
N THR A 53 28.33 2.77 2.79
CA THR A 53 27.91 3.53 1.60
C THR A 53 29.14 4.09 0.87
N ASP A 54 30.13 4.59 1.60
CA ASP A 54 31.40 5.07 1.02
C ASP A 54 32.19 3.94 0.37
N ALA A 55 32.26 2.78 1.01
CA ALA A 55 32.87 1.58 0.41
C ALA A 55 32.13 1.14 -0.87
N LEU A 56 30.79 1.27 -0.90
CA LEU A 56 29.99 1.00 -2.09
C LEU A 56 30.29 2.01 -3.20
N ASN A 57 30.38 3.29 -2.88
CA ASN A 57 30.76 4.35 -3.81
C ASN A 57 32.16 4.12 -4.40
N ALA A 58 33.14 3.76 -3.57
CA ALA A 58 34.49 3.45 -4.03
C ALA A 58 34.51 2.28 -5.02
N ARG A 59 33.74 1.22 -4.77
CA ARG A 59 33.66 0.04 -5.64
C ARG A 59 32.91 0.30 -6.94
N CYS A 60 31.88 1.15 -6.90
CA CYS A 60 30.94 1.35 -8.01
C CYS A 60 31.15 2.66 -8.79
N GLY A 61 32.12 3.50 -8.44
CA GLY A 61 32.37 4.80 -9.09
C GLY A 61 31.39 5.90 -8.66
N GLY A 62 30.77 5.78 -7.46
CA GLY A 62 29.87 6.79 -6.90
C GLY A 62 28.37 6.54 -7.21
N GLY A 63 27.56 7.55 -6.89
CA GLY A 63 26.11 7.55 -7.16
C GLY A 63 25.23 7.02 -6.04
N PHE A 64 25.80 6.59 -4.91
CA PHE A 64 25.05 6.13 -3.75
C PHE A 64 25.08 7.16 -2.62
N TYR A 65 23.93 7.35 -1.98
CA TYR A 65 23.73 8.36 -0.95
C TYR A 65 23.12 7.76 0.31
N LEU A 66 23.57 8.27 1.46
CA LEU A 66 22.93 8.03 2.74
C LEU A 66 22.39 9.34 3.29
N PHE A 67 21.08 9.42 3.46
CA PHE A 67 20.40 10.53 4.09
C PHE A 67 19.92 10.15 5.48
N THR A 68 20.09 11.06 6.44
CA THR A 68 19.57 10.91 7.80
C THR A 68 18.92 12.20 8.25
N ARG A 69 17.89 12.11 9.09
CA ARG A 69 17.22 13.27 9.67
C ARG A 69 17.46 13.38 11.17
N ASP A 70 17.55 14.62 11.63
CA ASP A 70 17.56 14.87 13.05
C ASP A 70 16.17 14.59 13.64
N ARG A 71 16.11 13.99 14.82
CA ARG A 71 14.86 13.85 15.59
C ARG A 71 14.48 15.19 16.19
N LEU A 72 13.21 15.58 16.04
CA LEU A 72 12.62 16.74 16.69
C LEU A 72 11.74 16.30 17.86
N TYR A 73 11.61 17.14 18.87
CA TYR A 73 10.74 16.84 20.00
C TYR A 73 9.27 16.90 19.59
N SER A 74 8.58 15.77 19.73
CA SER A 74 7.15 15.64 19.46
C SER A 74 6.35 15.81 20.74
N ARG A 75 5.57 16.89 20.82
CA ARG A 75 4.65 17.13 21.97
C ARG A 75 3.58 16.04 22.08
N ASP A 76 3.22 15.39 20.97
CA ASP A 76 2.19 14.34 20.91
C ASP A 76 2.65 13.04 21.57
N SER A 77 3.90 12.64 21.37
CA SER A 77 4.47 11.42 21.96
C SER A 77 5.31 11.68 23.22
N GLY A 78 5.71 12.93 23.50
CA GLY A 78 6.64 13.27 24.58
C GLY A 78 8.07 12.75 24.33
N LYS A 79 8.43 12.45 23.08
CA LYS A 79 9.71 11.88 22.67
C LYS A 79 10.28 12.61 21.47
N PHE A 80 11.55 12.39 21.22
CA PHE A 80 12.19 12.82 19.99
C PHE A 80 11.89 11.83 18.85
N ALA A 81 11.39 12.33 17.73
CA ALA A 81 10.97 11.54 16.57
C ALA A 81 11.30 12.24 15.24
N PRO A 82 11.41 11.53 14.12
CA PRO A 82 11.50 12.15 12.81
C PRO A 82 10.19 12.89 12.48
N TRP A 83 10.32 14.14 12.04
CA TRP A 83 9.17 15.00 11.73
C TRP A 83 8.36 14.43 10.57
N GLU A 84 7.04 14.30 10.77
CA GLU A 84 6.06 13.88 9.73
C GLU A 84 6.42 12.59 8.97
N ARG A 85 7.29 11.75 9.50
CA ARG A 85 7.65 10.44 8.94
C ARG A 85 8.00 10.51 7.44
N LYS A 86 7.44 9.62 6.58
CA LYS A 86 7.72 9.56 5.14
C LYS A 86 7.41 10.89 4.43
N ARG A 87 6.27 11.53 4.72
CA ARG A 87 5.91 12.83 4.13
C ARG A 87 6.95 13.90 4.45
N GLY A 88 7.33 14.02 5.72
CA GLY A 88 8.36 14.96 6.14
C GLY A 88 9.71 14.65 5.51
N ALA A 89 10.08 13.36 5.43
CA ALA A 89 11.31 12.93 4.79
C ALA A 89 11.37 13.35 3.32
N LEU A 90 10.27 13.15 2.59
CA LEU A 90 10.19 13.52 1.19
C LEU A 90 10.20 15.04 0.99
N LEU A 91 9.47 15.79 1.84
CA LEU A 91 9.46 17.25 1.78
C LEU A 91 10.83 17.85 2.07
N GLU A 92 11.52 17.35 3.11
CA GLU A 92 12.87 17.78 3.45
C GLU A 92 13.89 17.41 2.36
N LEU A 93 13.74 16.24 1.74
CA LEU A 93 14.58 15.88 0.59
C LEU A 93 14.35 16.84 -0.57
N CYS A 94 13.10 17.16 -0.92
CA CYS A 94 12.80 18.16 -1.96
C CYS A 94 13.40 19.52 -1.64
N ARG A 95 13.33 19.98 -0.38
CA ARG A 95 13.94 21.25 0.08
C ARG A 95 15.47 21.21 -0.01
N LEU A 96 16.10 20.11 0.41
CA LEU A 96 17.55 19.92 0.29
C LEU A 96 18.02 20.04 -1.17
N LEU A 97 17.28 19.42 -2.11
CA LEU A 97 17.61 19.43 -3.53
C LEU A 97 17.54 20.83 -4.17
N VAL A 98 16.73 21.74 -3.64
CA VAL A 98 16.67 23.14 -4.09
C VAL A 98 17.54 24.08 -3.24
N GLY A 99 18.33 23.55 -2.30
CA GLY A 99 19.25 24.32 -1.48
C GLY A 99 18.65 25.02 -0.26
N GLU A 100 17.42 24.65 0.16
CA GLU A 100 16.81 25.14 1.38
C GLU A 100 17.36 24.42 2.63
N ASN A 101 17.31 25.10 3.77
CA ASN A 101 17.70 24.51 5.06
C ASN A 101 16.71 23.44 5.52
N THR A 102 17.22 22.29 5.93
CA THR A 102 16.45 21.14 6.40
C THR A 102 17.13 20.44 7.57
N THR A 103 16.42 19.56 8.26
CA THR A 103 17.01 18.64 9.25
C THR A 103 17.68 17.42 8.57
N LEU A 104 17.47 17.26 7.26
CA LEU A 104 18.05 16.19 6.47
C LEU A 104 19.55 16.44 6.24
N ARG A 105 20.37 15.43 6.50
CA ARG A 105 21.83 15.46 6.34
C ARG A 105 22.26 14.42 5.31
N VAL A 106 23.15 14.81 4.41
CA VAL A 106 23.89 13.88 3.54
C VAL A 106 25.03 13.31 4.36
N ARG A 107 24.98 12.04 4.74
CA ARG A 107 26.03 11.36 5.52
C ARG A 107 27.09 10.73 4.64
N ALA A 108 26.72 10.30 3.43
CA ALA A 108 27.63 9.76 2.42
C ALA A 108 27.12 10.11 1.03
N GLY A 109 28.02 10.24 0.06
CA GLY A 109 27.74 10.65 -1.32
C GLY A 109 28.09 12.11 -1.59
N ASP A 110 28.16 12.47 -2.87
CA ASP A 110 28.52 13.82 -3.35
C ASP A 110 27.31 14.77 -3.34
N ALA A 111 27.23 15.65 -2.34
CA ALA A 111 26.12 16.58 -2.16
C ALA A 111 25.93 17.58 -3.32
N GLU A 112 26.99 17.94 -4.04
CA GLU A 112 26.89 18.91 -5.13
C GLU A 112 26.13 18.33 -6.33
N LYS A 113 26.31 17.04 -6.61
CA LYS A 113 25.57 16.36 -7.69
C LYS A 113 24.07 16.30 -7.45
N LEU A 114 23.61 16.40 -6.18
CA LEU A 114 22.18 16.37 -5.85
C LEU A 114 21.43 17.60 -6.35
N ARG A 115 22.06 18.75 -6.45
CA ARG A 115 21.42 20.03 -6.82
C ARG A 115 20.81 20.05 -8.21
N SER A 116 21.20 19.15 -9.10
CA SER A 116 20.66 19.01 -10.45
C SER A 116 19.44 18.11 -10.53
N THR A 117 19.05 17.46 -9.41
CA THR A 117 17.98 16.48 -9.36
C THR A 117 16.61 17.14 -9.54
N ARG A 118 15.88 16.73 -10.57
CA ARG A 118 14.53 17.25 -10.90
C ARG A 118 13.41 16.33 -10.46
N TYR A 119 13.68 15.05 -10.36
CA TYR A 119 12.71 14.01 -10.02
C TYR A 119 13.23 13.11 -8.92
N ILE A 120 12.32 12.59 -8.11
CA ILE A 120 12.59 11.60 -7.06
C ILE A 120 11.73 10.39 -7.33
N LEU A 121 12.32 9.22 -7.56
CA LEU A 121 11.60 7.95 -7.55
C LEU A 121 11.55 7.42 -6.11
N THR A 122 10.37 7.44 -5.50
CA THR A 122 10.18 6.96 -4.12
C THR A 122 9.78 5.49 -4.12
N LEU A 123 10.48 4.70 -3.31
CA LEU A 123 10.21 3.28 -3.10
C LEU A 123 10.10 3.00 -1.60
N ASP A 124 9.24 2.06 -1.22
CA ASP A 124 9.19 1.55 0.16
C ASP A 124 10.27 0.49 0.38
N ALA A 125 10.53 0.16 1.63
CA ALA A 125 11.58 -0.79 1.99
C ALA A 125 11.34 -2.22 1.47
N ASP A 126 10.12 -2.58 1.10
CA ASP A 126 9.71 -3.88 0.55
C ASP A 126 9.42 -3.84 -0.96
N THR A 127 9.49 -2.64 -1.58
CA THR A 127 9.28 -2.49 -3.02
C THR A 127 10.51 -2.94 -3.81
N ARG A 128 10.29 -3.69 -4.88
CA ARG A 128 11.32 -4.08 -5.86
C ARG A 128 11.12 -3.29 -7.14
N LEU A 129 12.23 -2.90 -7.73
CA LEU A 129 12.29 -2.23 -9.01
C LEU A 129 12.60 -3.27 -10.09
N GLU A 130 11.69 -3.43 -11.03
CA GLU A 130 11.90 -4.32 -12.16
C GLU A 130 12.93 -3.70 -13.14
N PRO A 131 13.62 -4.52 -13.95
CA PRO A 131 14.59 -4.03 -14.93
C PRO A 131 13.97 -2.95 -15.83
N GLU A 132 14.73 -1.89 -16.11
CA GLU A 132 14.40 -0.74 -16.97
C GLU A 132 13.20 0.12 -16.51
N SER A 133 12.43 -0.27 -15.50
CA SER A 133 11.26 0.48 -15.00
C SER A 133 11.56 1.93 -14.63
N ALA A 134 12.74 2.22 -14.08
CA ALA A 134 13.15 3.59 -13.78
C ALA A 134 13.32 4.42 -15.05
N GLY A 135 13.94 3.86 -16.07
CA GLY A 135 14.16 4.51 -17.38
C GLY A 135 12.85 4.83 -18.07
N GLU A 136 11.92 3.89 -18.08
CA GLU A 136 10.59 4.05 -18.67
C GLU A 136 9.77 5.13 -17.94
N LEU A 137 9.78 5.15 -16.61
CA LEU A 137 9.14 6.21 -15.81
C LEU A 137 9.75 7.58 -16.09
N ILE A 138 11.08 7.67 -16.20
CA ILE A 138 11.79 8.91 -16.54
C ILE A 138 11.41 9.34 -17.95
N GLY A 139 11.40 8.44 -18.92
CA GLY A 139 10.97 8.70 -20.29
C GLY A 139 9.54 9.25 -20.35
N ALA A 140 8.62 8.62 -19.62
CA ALA A 140 7.24 9.11 -19.50
C ALA A 140 7.18 10.51 -18.88
N ALA A 141 7.97 10.79 -17.83
CA ALA A 141 7.99 12.10 -17.16
C ALA A 141 8.58 13.23 -18.03
N LEU A 142 9.55 12.91 -18.84
CA LEU A 142 10.20 13.86 -19.75
C LEU A 142 9.36 14.20 -20.96
N HIS A 143 8.34 13.41 -21.29
CA HIS A 143 7.45 13.69 -22.39
C HIS A 143 6.77 15.06 -22.20
N PRO A 144 6.74 15.94 -23.23
CA PRO A 144 6.25 17.32 -23.10
C PRO A 144 4.85 17.45 -22.54
N LEU A 145 3.93 16.53 -22.87
CA LEU A 145 2.55 16.53 -22.37
C LEU A 145 2.43 16.16 -20.89
N ASN A 146 3.41 15.43 -20.34
CA ASN A 146 3.42 14.98 -18.95
C ASN A 146 4.13 15.97 -18.01
N ARG A 147 4.85 16.96 -18.55
CA ARG A 147 5.53 17.97 -17.72
C ARG A 147 4.50 18.76 -16.90
N PRO A 148 4.68 18.87 -15.56
CA PRO A 148 3.71 19.54 -14.72
C PRO A 148 3.69 21.05 -14.93
N ALA A 149 2.49 21.60 -15.06
CA ALA A 149 2.25 23.05 -14.97
C ALA A 149 1.41 23.32 -13.72
N VAL A 150 1.91 24.18 -12.83
CA VAL A 150 1.27 24.52 -11.55
C VAL A 150 0.47 25.81 -11.70
N ASP A 151 -0.77 25.80 -11.19
CA ASP A 151 -1.56 27.00 -10.97
C ASP A 151 -1.11 27.64 -9.64
N PRO A 152 -0.42 28.78 -9.64
CA PRO A 152 0.13 29.37 -8.41
C PRO A 152 -0.96 29.90 -7.46
N LYS A 153 -2.15 30.26 -7.98
CA LYS A 153 -3.28 30.75 -7.18
C LYS A 153 -3.94 29.61 -6.41
N ARG A 154 -4.15 28.47 -7.07
CA ARG A 154 -4.77 27.28 -6.48
C ARG A 154 -3.74 26.37 -5.80
N GLY A 155 -2.46 26.41 -6.24
CA GLY A 155 -1.38 25.51 -5.80
C GLY A 155 -1.69 24.06 -6.15
N ILE A 156 -2.09 23.81 -7.37
CA ILE A 156 -2.35 22.46 -7.92
C ILE A 156 -1.71 22.34 -9.30
N VAL A 157 -1.35 21.14 -9.67
CA VAL A 157 -0.98 20.83 -11.06
C VAL A 157 -2.27 20.78 -11.89
N PHE A 158 -2.38 21.62 -12.93
CA PHE A 158 -3.55 21.68 -13.80
C PHE A 158 -3.31 21.05 -15.17
N ARG A 159 -2.07 20.90 -15.60
CA ARG A 159 -1.66 20.24 -16.83
C ARG A 159 -0.41 19.40 -16.59
N GLY A 160 -0.26 18.28 -17.31
CA GLY A 160 0.77 17.30 -17.05
C GLY A 160 0.56 16.61 -15.68
N HIS A 161 1.61 16.06 -15.12
CA HIS A 161 1.57 15.27 -13.88
C HIS A 161 2.75 15.64 -12.99
N GLY A 162 2.48 16.02 -11.73
CA GLY A 162 3.51 16.26 -10.73
C GLY A 162 4.04 14.99 -10.10
N VAL A 163 3.30 13.88 -10.25
CA VAL A 163 3.70 12.54 -9.85
C VAL A 163 3.24 11.51 -10.88
N LEU A 164 4.12 10.58 -11.23
CA LEU A 164 3.80 9.42 -12.05
C LEU A 164 3.80 8.16 -11.18
N HIS A 165 2.69 7.45 -11.21
CA HIS A 165 2.46 6.24 -10.43
C HIS A 165 2.49 5.02 -11.35
N PRO A 166 3.46 4.10 -11.18
CA PRO A 166 3.50 2.86 -11.92
C PRO A 166 2.48 1.85 -11.35
N ARG A 167 2.23 0.78 -12.06
CA ARG A 167 1.48 -0.35 -11.55
C ARG A 167 2.22 -0.99 -10.38
N ILE A 168 1.54 -1.21 -9.26
CA ILE A 168 2.10 -1.87 -8.08
C ILE A 168 1.52 -3.28 -7.98
N ALA A 169 2.29 -4.27 -8.41
CA ALA A 169 1.92 -5.67 -8.29
C ALA A 169 2.37 -6.27 -6.95
N VAL A 170 1.79 -7.41 -6.59
CA VAL A 170 2.27 -8.20 -5.45
C VAL A 170 3.26 -9.24 -5.97
N SER A 171 4.44 -9.33 -5.35
CA SER A 171 5.45 -10.33 -5.75
C SER A 171 4.89 -11.74 -5.63
N LEU A 172 5.19 -12.61 -6.60
CA LEU A 172 4.74 -13.99 -6.61
C LEU A 172 5.15 -14.74 -5.34
N GLU A 173 6.36 -14.49 -4.85
CA GLU A 173 6.86 -15.03 -3.60
C GLU A 173 5.93 -14.70 -2.41
N SER A 174 5.50 -13.44 -2.31
CA SER A 174 4.55 -13.00 -1.27
C SER A 174 3.14 -13.54 -1.49
N ALA A 175 2.65 -13.56 -2.74
CA ALA A 175 1.31 -14.01 -3.07
C ALA A 175 1.09 -15.51 -2.84
N TYR A 176 2.15 -16.31 -2.98
CA TYR A 176 2.09 -17.76 -2.83
C TYR A 176 2.71 -18.30 -1.54
N ARG A 177 3.13 -17.44 -0.60
CA ARG A 177 3.79 -17.82 0.66
C ARG A 177 2.97 -18.79 1.51
N ASN A 178 1.68 -18.61 1.60
CA ASN A 178 0.77 -19.45 2.37
C ASN A 178 -0.67 -19.37 1.85
N ASP A 179 -1.60 -20.10 2.47
CA ASP A 179 -2.99 -20.14 1.99
C ASP A 179 -3.73 -18.82 2.22
N PHE A 180 -3.37 -18.03 3.26
CA PHE A 180 -3.93 -16.69 3.46
C PHE A 180 -3.58 -15.75 2.30
N THR A 181 -2.29 -15.69 1.95
CA THR A 181 -1.83 -14.81 0.86
C THR A 181 -2.42 -15.22 -0.48
N ARG A 182 -2.55 -16.52 -0.76
CA ARG A 182 -3.20 -17.02 -2.00
C ARG A 182 -4.67 -16.62 -2.13
N LEU A 183 -5.38 -16.48 -1.02
CA LEU A 183 -6.79 -16.08 -1.00
C LEU A 183 -6.99 -14.56 -1.06
N PHE A 184 -6.12 -13.80 -0.39
CA PHE A 184 -6.32 -12.37 -0.16
C PHE A 184 -5.39 -11.46 -0.99
N ALA A 185 -4.26 -11.95 -1.51
CA ALA A 185 -3.43 -11.14 -2.38
C ALA A 185 -4.18 -10.82 -3.69
N PRO A 186 -4.24 -9.55 -4.08
CA PRO A 186 -4.93 -9.15 -5.30
C PRO A 186 -4.16 -9.64 -6.53
N THR A 187 -4.88 -10.14 -7.53
CA THR A 187 -4.30 -10.64 -8.79
C THR A 187 -3.88 -9.51 -9.74
N GLY A 188 -4.43 -8.31 -9.58
CA GLY A 188 -4.19 -7.14 -10.44
C GLY A 188 -3.34 -6.03 -9.80
N GLY A 189 -2.74 -6.28 -8.63
CA GLY A 189 -1.97 -5.25 -7.91
C GLY A 189 -2.68 -4.64 -6.72
N GLY A 190 -1.99 -3.74 -6.01
CA GLY A 190 -2.49 -3.12 -4.76
C GLY A 190 -3.49 -1.99 -4.98
N ASP A 191 -3.58 -1.44 -6.18
CA ASP A 191 -4.54 -0.40 -6.54
C ASP A 191 -5.86 -1.02 -7.04
N PRO A 192 -6.99 -0.74 -6.39
CA PRO A 192 -8.29 -1.28 -6.80
C PRO A 192 -8.80 -0.71 -8.12
N TYR A 193 -8.25 0.38 -8.64
CA TYR A 193 -8.63 1.03 -9.89
C TYR A 193 -7.65 0.79 -11.04
N GLY A 194 -6.41 0.40 -10.71
CA GLY A 194 -5.34 0.13 -11.67
C GLY A 194 -5.37 -1.30 -12.20
N SER A 195 -5.01 -1.45 -13.45
CA SER A 195 -4.86 -2.73 -14.15
C SER A 195 -3.73 -2.63 -15.18
N ASP A 196 -3.43 -3.74 -15.83
CA ASP A 196 -2.47 -3.79 -16.95
C ASP A 196 -2.93 -2.92 -18.14
N ALA A 197 -4.25 -2.73 -18.29
CA ALA A 197 -4.82 -1.95 -19.38
C ALA A 197 -4.88 -0.44 -19.10
N GLY A 198 -4.90 -0.03 -17.82
CA GLY A 198 -5.02 1.38 -17.43
C GLY A 198 -5.63 1.57 -16.04
N GLU A 199 -5.91 2.79 -15.70
CA GLU A 199 -6.56 3.18 -14.44
C GLU A 199 -7.81 4.01 -14.74
N VAL A 200 -8.96 3.61 -14.19
CA VAL A 200 -10.28 4.13 -14.53
C VAL A 200 -10.37 5.66 -14.45
N TYR A 201 -9.79 6.27 -13.41
CA TYR A 201 -9.81 7.73 -13.26
C TYR A 201 -8.83 8.42 -14.21
N MET A 202 -7.67 7.82 -14.48
CA MET A 202 -6.71 8.34 -15.45
C MET A 202 -7.32 8.34 -16.85
N ASP A 203 -7.98 7.25 -17.24
CA ASP A 203 -8.58 7.09 -18.56
C ASP A 203 -9.76 8.07 -18.77
N ALA A 204 -10.64 8.19 -17.76
CA ALA A 204 -11.83 9.03 -17.85
C ALA A 204 -11.55 10.52 -17.61
N PHE A 205 -10.62 10.87 -16.70
CA PHE A 205 -10.43 12.24 -16.20
C PHE A 205 -8.98 12.74 -16.32
N ARG A 206 -8.08 11.93 -16.83
CA ARG A 206 -6.64 12.23 -16.95
C ARG A 206 -6.00 12.62 -15.62
N SER A 207 -6.45 12.02 -14.53
CA SER A 207 -5.94 12.19 -13.19
C SER A 207 -6.06 10.87 -12.43
N GLY A 208 -4.97 10.16 -12.28
CA GLY A 208 -4.87 8.88 -11.60
C GLY A 208 -4.57 8.98 -10.11
N GLY A 209 -4.51 7.83 -9.44
CA GLY A 209 -4.16 7.68 -8.05
C GLY A 209 -2.68 7.92 -7.76
N PHE A 210 -2.35 7.91 -6.46
CA PHE A 210 -0.99 7.80 -5.98
C PHE A 210 -0.97 7.03 -4.66
N ALA A 211 -0.13 6.01 -4.59
CA ALA A 211 -0.02 5.13 -3.43
C ALA A 211 1.33 5.27 -2.71
N GLY A 212 1.95 6.45 -2.81
CA GLY A 212 3.21 6.77 -2.11
C GLY A 212 4.47 6.21 -2.76
N LYS A 213 4.36 5.59 -3.96
CA LYS A 213 5.48 5.06 -4.75
C LYS A 213 5.35 5.53 -6.18
N GLY A 214 6.44 6.04 -6.72
CA GLY A 214 6.47 6.59 -8.08
C GLY A 214 7.42 7.75 -8.23
N LEU A 215 7.41 8.34 -9.39
CA LEU A 215 8.31 9.41 -9.79
C LEU A 215 7.67 10.78 -9.54
N ILE A 216 8.27 11.57 -8.66
CA ILE A 216 7.78 12.87 -8.19
C ILE A 216 8.62 13.99 -8.77
N HIS A 217 8.00 15.03 -9.33
CA HIS A 217 8.66 16.24 -9.78
C HIS A 217 8.90 17.20 -8.61
N VAL A 218 10.17 17.45 -8.24
CA VAL A 218 10.59 18.22 -7.06
C VAL A 218 9.93 19.61 -7.00
N GLY A 219 10.03 20.40 -8.06
CA GLY A 219 9.48 21.76 -8.09
C GLY A 219 7.94 21.79 -7.97
N ALA A 220 7.23 20.86 -8.60
CA ALA A 220 5.78 20.77 -8.46
C ALA A 220 5.37 20.35 -7.04
N TYR A 221 6.10 19.42 -6.43
CA TYR A 221 5.87 18.98 -5.06
C TYR A 221 5.97 20.15 -4.07
N LEU A 222 7.06 20.92 -4.12
CA LEU A 222 7.25 22.08 -3.25
C LEU A 222 6.19 23.16 -3.49
N ALA A 223 5.89 23.49 -4.75
CA ALA A 223 4.90 24.52 -5.10
C ALA A 223 3.46 24.16 -4.65
N CYS A 224 3.10 22.86 -4.68
CA CYS A 224 1.74 22.42 -4.35
C CYS A 224 1.58 22.03 -2.88
N LEU A 225 2.62 21.46 -2.24
CA LEU A 225 2.51 20.75 -0.97
C LEU A 225 3.40 21.29 0.15
N GLY A 226 4.37 22.20 -0.16
CA GLY A 226 5.37 22.67 0.79
C GLY A 226 4.84 23.10 2.17
N GLU A 227 3.68 23.81 2.20
CA GLU A 227 3.05 24.28 3.45
C GLU A 227 1.55 23.96 3.53
N ARG A 228 1.08 23.04 2.69
CA ARG A 228 -0.36 22.82 2.53
C ARG A 228 -0.98 21.87 3.53
N ILE A 229 -0.30 20.78 3.82
CA ILE A 229 -0.81 19.74 4.70
C ILE A 229 -0.44 20.11 6.15
N PRO A 230 -1.42 20.28 7.04
CA PRO A 230 -1.16 20.64 8.44
C PRO A 230 -0.31 19.57 9.14
N GLU A 231 0.62 20.04 9.97
CA GLU A 231 1.51 19.17 10.73
C GLU A 231 0.72 18.27 11.70
N GLY A 232 1.15 17.01 11.82
CA GLY A 232 0.59 16.05 12.76
C GLY A 232 -0.83 15.58 12.46
N ARG A 233 -1.41 15.93 11.30
CA ARG A 233 -2.84 15.74 11.03
C ARG A 233 -3.19 14.60 10.09
N VAL A 234 -2.30 14.24 9.17
CA VAL A 234 -2.61 13.35 8.05
C VAL A 234 -1.70 12.13 8.04
N LEU A 235 -2.27 10.95 8.22
CA LEU A 235 -1.55 9.67 8.22
C LEU A 235 -1.36 9.12 6.79
N SER A 236 -2.41 9.18 5.94
CA SER A 236 -2.38 8.81 4.52
C SER A 236 -2.28 10.06 3.65
N HIS A 237 -1.07 10.56 3.50
CA HIS A 237 -0.80 11.76 2.71
C HIS A 237 -0.80 11.47 1.19
N ASP A 238 -0.57 10.23 0.79
CA ASP A 238 -0.43 9.82 -0.60
C ASP A 238 -1.62 10.24 -1.47
N ALA A 239 -2.85 10.03 -0.96
CA ALA A 239 -4.07 10.41 -1.67
C ALA A 239 -4.16 11.94 -1.92
N LEU A 240 -3.70 12.75 -0.95
CA LEU A 240 -3.65 14.21 -1.11
C LEU A 240 -2.51 14.63 -2.05
N GLU A 241 -1.36 14.00 -1.97
CA GLU A 241 -0.24 14.24 -2.89
C GLU A 241 -0.68 13.97 -4.33
N GLY A 242 -1.29 12.82 -4.61
CA GLY A 242 -1.86 12.50 -5.92
C GLY A 242 -2.88 13.54 -6.38
N ALA A 243 -3.76 13.99 -5.47
CA ALA A 243 -4.81 14.95 -5.77
C ALA A 243 -4.27 16.35 -6.11
N PHE A 244 -3.26 16.86 -5.40
CA PHE A 244 -2.66 18.16 -5.66
C PHE A 244 -1.68 18.16 -6.83
N LEU A 245 -0.97 17.05 -7.00
CA LEU A 245 0.03 16.87 -8.05
C LEU A 245 -0.54 16.34 -9.36
N ARG A 246 -1.84 16.00 -9.39
CA ARG A 246 -2.50 15.39 -10.56
C ARG A 246 -1.77 14.14 -11.00
N GLY A 247 -1.93 13.07 -10.23
CA GLY A 247 -1.27 11.78 -10.48
C GLY A 247 -1.47 11.29 -11.92
N GLY A 248 -0.42 10.76 -12.51
CA GLY A 248 -0.46 10.08 -13.81
C GLY A 248 -0.17 8.59 -13.61
N TYR A 249 -1.00 7.71 -14.15
CA TYR A 249 -0.79 6.27 -14.08
C TYR A 249 -0.03 5.78 -15.32
N VAL A 250 1.01 4.97 -15.10
CA VAL A 250 1.86 4.38 -16.14
C VAL A 250 1.69 2.87 -16.06
N SER A 251 0.76 2.33 -16.86
CA SER A 251 0.29 0.94 -16.79
C SER A 251 1.33 -0.09 -17.22
N ASP A 252 2.19 0.26 -18.15
CA ASP A 252 3.25 -0.56 -18.74
C ASP A 252 4.51 -0.65 -17.87
N VAL A 253 4.62 0.17 -16.84
CA VAL A 253 5.70 0.09 -15.84
C VAL A 253 5.21 -0.58 -14.57
N GLU A 254 5.94 -1.59 -14.10
CA GLU A 254 5.59 -2.34 -12.89
C GLU A 254 6.63 -2.20 -11.79
N LEU A 255 6.15 -2.04 -10.56
CA LEU A 255 6.91 -2.26 -9.33
C LEU A 255 6.26 -3.39 -8.55
N THR A 256 7.05 -4.17 -7.83
CA THR A 256 6.51 -5.27 -7.01
C THR A 256 6.68 -5.01 -5.54
N ASP A 257 5.60 -5.30 -4.78
CA ASP A 257 5.54 -5.15 -3.33
C ASP A 257 5.38 -6.47 -2.60
N GLY A 258 5.71 -6.45 -1.31
CA GLY A 258 5.33 -7.51 -0.38
C GLY A 258 3.84 -7.48 -0.03
N PHE A 259 3.31 -8.62 0.39
CA PHE A 259 1.95 -8.75 0.93
C PHE A 259 1.99 -9.26 2.37
N PRO A 260 1.10 -8.80 3.28
CA PRO A 260 1.04 -9.27 4.66
C PRO A 260 0.88 -10.79 4.74
N SER A 261 1.70 -11.44 5.55
CA SER A 261 1.74 -12.90 5.66
C SER A 261 0.53 -13.51 6.38
N GLY A 262 -0.31 -12.70 7.05
CA GLY A 262 -1.46 -13.19 7.78
C GLY A 262 -2.55 -12.17 8.01
N ALA A 263 -3.70 -12.64 8.49
CA ALA A 263 -4.91 -11.81 8.66
C ALA A 263 -4.68 -10.64 9.63
N VAL A 264 -3.96 -10.83 10.73
CA VAL A 264 -3.75 -9.75 11.73
C VAL A 264 -2.92 -8.61 11.15
N SER A 265 -1.83 -8.88 10.44
CA SER A 265 -1.02 -7.86 9.79
C SER A 265 -1.78 -7.20 8.61
N TYR A 266 -2.58 -7.97 7.88
CA TYR A 266 -3.47 -7.47 6.83
C TYR A 266 -4.49 -6.47 7.39
N PHE A 267 -5.21 -6.82 8.46
CA PHE A 267 -6.20 -5.94 9.08
C PHE A 267 -5.56 -4.74 9.77
N ALA A 268 -4.37 -4.88 10.36
CA ALA A 268 -3.62 -3.75 10.92
C ALA A 268 -3.23 -2.74 9.82
N ARG A 269 -2.84 -3.20 8.63
CA ARG A 269 -2.58 -2.35 7.46
C ARG A 269 -3.86 -1.66 6.98
N ALA A 270 -4.96 -2.41 6.82
CA ALA A 270 -6.25 -1.87 6.42
C ALA A 270 -6.76 -0.83 7.42
N HIS A 271 -6.68 -1.10 8.72
CA HIS A 271 -7.04 -0.16 9.79
C HIS A 271 -6.24 1.15 9.69
N ARG A 272 -4.95 1.09 9.40
CA ARG A 272 -4.11 2.28 9.19
C ARG A 272 -4.61 3.11 8.00
N TRP A 273 -4.87 2.46 6.86
CA TRP A 273 -5.33 3.13 5.65
C TRP A 273 -6.70 3.79 5.86
N MET A 274 -7.66 3.07 6.44
CA MET A 274 -8.98 3.61 6.74
C MET A 274 -8.94 4.82 7.68
N ARG A 275 -8.05 4.80 8.69
CA ARG A 275 -7.83 5.97 9.55
C ARG A 275 -7.32 7.17 8.75
N GLY A 276 -6.40 6.94 7.83
CA GLY A 276 -5.90 7.98 6.94
C GLY A 276 -6.98 8.55 6.03
N ASP A 277 -7.83 7.70 5.47
CA ASP A 277 -8.97 8.13 4.64
C ASP A 277 -9.94 9.01 5.43
N VAL A 278 -10.26 8.63 6.69
CA VAL A 278 -11.11 9.45 7.59
C VAL A 278 -10.43 10.79 7.91
N GLN A 279 -9.12 10.82 8.09
CA GLN A 279 -8.38 12.07 8.35
C GLN A 279 -8.39 13.01 7.13
N ASN A 280 -8.65 12.50 5.95
CA ASN A 280 -8.80 13.29 4.73
C ASN A 280 -10.21 13.91 4.56
N LEU A 281 -11.20 13.56 5.41
CA LEU A 281 -12.57 14.11 5.39
C LEU A 281 -12.64 15.65 5.30
N PRO A 282 -11.86 16.44 6.06
CA PRO A 282 -11.92 17.90 6.00
C PRO A 282 -11.64 18.47 4.60
N TRP A 283 -10.87 17.76 3.77
CA TRP A 283 -10.55 18.18 2.41
C TRP A 283 -11.73 18.10 1.44
N LEU A 284 -12.75 17.28 1.75
CA LEU A 284 -13.99 17.21 0.97
C LEU A 284 -14.78 18.52 1.01
N PHE A 285 -14.75 19.19 2.16
CA PHE A 285 -15.58 20.35 2.46
C PHE A 285 -14.81 21.68 2.43
N ARG A 286 -13.48 21.62 2.25
CA ARG A 286 -12.64 22.83 2.29
C ARG A 286 -12.99 23.77 1.15
N ARG A 287 -13.30 25.03 1.51
CA ARG A 287 -13.51 26.16 0.58
C ARG A 287 -12.17 26.88 0.31
N GLY A 288 -12.12 27.72 -0.72
CA GLY A 288 -10.87 28.35 -1.17
C GLY A 288 -9.97 27.31 -1.85
N LYS A 289 -8.70 27.46 -2.01
CA LYS A 289 -7.74 26.54 -2.67
C LYS A 289 -8.17 25.04 -2.65
N ALA A 290 -9.37 24.79 -3.12
CA ALA A 290 -10.08 23.51 -3.01
C ALA A 290 -9.56 22.51 -4.04
N LEU A 291 -9.65 21.25 -3.70
CA LEU A 291 -9.39 20.16 -4.64
C LEU A 291 -10.38 20.18 -5.82
N PRO A 292 -9.97 19.76 -7.02
CA PRO A 292 -10.87 19.50 -8.13
C PRO A 292 -12.02 18.55 -7.71
N PRO A 293 -13.22 18.66 -8.32
CA PRO A 293 -14.36 17.80 -7.96
C PRO A 293 -14.06 16.31 -8.03
N ILE A 294 -13.30 15.88 -9.05
CA ILE A 294 -12.94 14.47 -9.21
C ILE A 294 -12.05 13.96 -8.06
N GLU A 295 -11.15 14.80 -7.57
CA GLU A 295 -10.28 14.42 -6.45
C GLU A 295 -11.07 14.33 -5.13
N ARG A 296 -12.07 15.21 -4.94
CA ARG A 296 -13.02 15.09 -3.83
C ARG A 296 -13.82 13.79 -3.92
N TRP A 297 -14.29 13.45 -5.12
CA TRP A 297 -15.00 12.20 -5.35
C TRP A 297 -14.12 10.99 -4.98
N ARG A 298 -12.86 10.98 -5.37
CA ARG A 298 -11.92 9.88 -5.04
C ARG A 298 -11.70 9.74 -3.53
N LEU A 299 -11.54 10.85 -2.80
CA LEU A 299 -11.46 10.83 -1.34
C LEU A 299 -12.77 10.31 -0.72
N PHE A 300 -13.93 10.72 -1.24
CA PHE A 300 -15.21 10.19 -0.81
C PHE A 300 -15.35 8.69 -1.11
N ASP A 301 -14.93 8.25 -2.28
CA ASP A 301 -15.00 6.84 -2.67
C ASP A 301 -14.11 5.94 -1.80
N SER A 302 -12.95 6.43 -1.35
CA SER A 302 -12.12 5.71 -0.36
C SER A 302 -12.87 5.50 0.96
N LEU A 303 -13.59 6.52 1.45
CA LEU A 303 -14.45 6.39 2.64
C LEU A 303 -15.62 5.43 2.41
N ARG A 304 -16.29 5.51 1.27
CA ARG A 304 -17.37 4.58 0.90
C ARG A 304 -16.88 3.14 0.91
N ARG A 305 -15.70 2.87 0.38
CA ARG A 305 -15.09 1.53 0.40
C ARG A 305 -14.79 1.06 1.83
N ALA A 306 -14.32 1.94 2.70
CA ALA A 306 -14.10 1.63 4.11
C ALA A 306 -15.41 1.27 4.86
N LEU A 307 -16.54 1.85 4.45
CA LEU A 307 -17.85 1.58 5.01
C LEU A 307 -18.53 0.32 4.46
N LEU A 308 -18.09 -0.20 3.32
CA LEU A 308 -18.73 -1.35 2.66
C LEU A 308 -18.81 -2.59 3.56
N PRO A 309 -17.74 -3.07 4.21
CA PRO A 309 -17.83 -4.23 5.10
C PRO A 309 -18.80 -4.01 6.27
N VAL A 310 -18.87 -2.78 6.77
CA VAL A 310 -19.81 -2.41 7.86
C VAL A 310 -21.25 -2.54 7.38
N GLY A 311 -21.54 -1.99 6.19
CA GLY A 311 -22.89 -2.07 5.58
C GLY A 311 -23.33 -3.51 5.30
N LEU A 312 -22.42 -4.34 4.75
CA LEU A 312 -22.69 -5.75 4.48
C LEU A 312 -22.96 -6.54 5.78
N PHE A 313 -22.10 -6.35 6.79
CA PHE A 313 -22.26 -7.00 8.09
C PHE A 313 -23.55 -6.56 8.80
N ALA A 314 -23.85 -5.26 8.78
CA ALA A 314 -25.05 -4.71 9.38
C ALA A 314 -26.34 -5.21 8.69
N ALA A 315 -26.35 -5.25 7.36
CA ALA A 315 -27.50 -5.75 6.60
C ALA A 315 -27.79 -7.23 6.86
N LEU A 316 -26.75 -8.07 6.86
CA LEU A 316 -26.88 -9.49 7.20
C LEU A 316 -27.26 -9.68 8.67
N GLY A 317 -26.59 -8.97 9.58
CA GLY A 317 -26.86 -9.03 11.02
C GLY A 317 -28.27 -8.60 11.37
N ALA A 318 -28.79 -7.54 10.75
CA ALA A 318 -30.16 -7.09 10.95
C ALA A 318 -31.17 -8.19 10.55
N TRP A 319 -30.94 -8.87 9.42
CA TRP A 319 -31.81 -9.98 9.02
C TRP A 319 -31.66 -11.21 9.92
N PHE A 320 -30.45 -11.50 10.40
CA PHE A 320 -30.24 -12.61 11.33
C PHE A 320 -30.94 -12.41 12.68
N LEU A 321 -30.96 -11.15 13.16
CA LEU A 321 -31.59 -10.79 14.44
C LEU A 321 -33.11 -10.56 14.32
N PHE A 322 -33.58 -9.98 13.21
CA PHE A 322 -34.94 -9.54 12.99
C PHE A 322 -35.42 -9.95 11.58
N PRO A 323 -35.69 -11.25 11.34
CA PRO A 323 -36.06 -11.75 10.01
C PRO A 323 -37.47 -11.30 9.60
N ASN A 324 -37.54 -10.21 8.86
CA ASN A 324 -38.80 -9.67 8.32
C ASN A 324 -38.60 -9.12 6.89
N ALA A 325 -39.67 -8.64 6.26
CA ALA A 325 -39.63 -8.14 4.90
C ALA A 325 -38.66 -6.93 4.71
N VAL A 326 -38.55 -6.06 5.72
CA VAL A 326 -37.71 -4.85 5.68
C VAL A 326 -36.21 -5.22 5.72
N THR A 327 -35.83 -6.15 6.56
CA THR A 327 -34.42 -6.57 6.73
C THR A 327 -33.97 -7.56 5.64
N ARG A 328 -34.93 -8.26 5.01
CA ARG A 328 -34.63 -9.25 3.96
C ARG A 328 -34.01 -8.63 2.71
N LEU A 329 -34.57 -7.50 2.24
CA LEU A 329 -34.08 -6.87 1.01
C LEU A 329 -32.61 -6.37 1.13
N PRO A 330 -32.21 -5.60 2.18
CA PRO A 330 -30.82 -5.25 2.39
C PRO A 330 -29.89 -6.47 2.49
N ALA A 331 -30.32 -7.55 3.15
CA ALA A 331 -29.54 -8.78 3.24
C ALA A 331 -29.32 -9.45 1.89
N LEU A 332 -30.34 -9.51 1.03
CA LEU A 332 -30.21 -10.02 -0.34
C LEU A 332 -29.28 -9.14 -1.17
N CYS A 333 -29.36 -7.82 -1.05
CA CYS A 333 -28.39 -6.90 -1.68
C CYS A 333 -26.97 -7.15 -1.17
N ALA A 334 -26.77 -7.38 0.12
CA ALA A 334 -25.47 -7.69 0.69
C ALA A 334 -24.89 -9.01 0.13
N LEU A 335 -25.72 -10.05 0.01
CA LEU A 335 -25.31 -11.30 -0.64
C LEU A 335 -24.97 -11.10 -2.11
N LEU A 336 -25.77 -10.34 -2.86
CA LEU A 336 -25.48 -10.02 -4.25
C LEU A 336 -24.12 -9.31 -4.40
N VAL A 337 -23.83 -8.34 -3.54
CA VAL A 337 -22.55 -7.63 -3.54
C VAL A 337 -21.38 -8.57 -3.20
N LEU A 338 -21.53 -9.46 -2.23
CA LEU A 338 -20.52 -10.46 -1.88
C LEU A 338 -20.22 -11.41 -3.05
N PHE A 339 -21.25 -11.86 -3.78
CA PHE A 339 -21.12 -12.78 -4.90
C PHE A 339 -20.83 -12.09 -6.25
N LEU A 340 -20.81 -10.77 -6.30
CA LEU A 340 -20.57 -10.00 -7.54
C LEU A 340 -19.31 -10.43 -8.29
N PRO A 341 -18.15 -10.75 -7.64
CA PRO A 341 -16.98 -11.24 -8.34
C PRO A 341 -17.22 -12.55 -9.12
N VAL A 342 -18.00 -13.46 -8.54
CA VAL A 342 -18.37 -14.74 -9.18
C VAL A 342 -19.25 -14.48 -10.40
N PHE A 343 -20.27 -13.62 -10.29
CA PHE A 343 -21.14 -13.25 -11.41
C PHE A 343 -20.33 -12.59 -12.53
N ARG A 344 -19.47 -11.63 -12.19
CA ARG A 344 -18.59 -10.96 -13.15
C ARG A 344 -17.68 -11.94 -13.88
N TYR A 345 -17.08 -12.88 -13.15
CA TYR A 345 -16.25 -13.92 -13.74
C TYR A 345 -17.09 -14.82 -14.68
N GLY A 346 -18.27 -15.30 -14.23
CA GLY A 346 -19.17 -16.10 -15.05
C GLY A 346 -19.57 -15.40 -16.33
N LEU A 347 -19.96 -14.11 -16.26
CA LEU A 347 -20.24 -13.29 -17.43
C LEU A 347 -19.03 -13.17 -18.36
N SER A 348 -17.84 -12.92 -17.81
CA SER A 348 -16.61 -12.82 -18.62
C SER A 348 -16.29 -14.11 -19.37
N VAL A 349 -16.61 -15.26 -18.79
CA VAL A 349 -16.45 -16.58 -19.48
C VAL A 349 -17.52 -16.77 -20.55
N LEU A 350 -18.77 -16.34 -20.32
CA LEU A 350 -19.87 -16.48 -21.28
C LEU A 350 -19.68 -15.59 -22.52
N PHE A 351 -19.15 -14.38 -22.34
CA PHE A 351 -18.93 -13.41 -23.42
C PHE A 351 -17.53 -13.47 -24.05
N ARG A 352 -16.65 -14.38 -23.61
CA ARG A 352 -15.39 -14.64 -24.29
C ARG A 352 -15.65 -15.29 -25.63
N ASP A 353 -14.98 -14.77 -26.65
CA ASP A 353 -15.06 -15.32 -28.01
C ASP A 353 -14.64 -16.80 -27.98
N GLY A 354 -15.46 -17.69 -28.57
CA GLY A 354 -15.30 -19.15 -28.45
C GLY A 354 -13.98 -19.73 -29.00
N ARG A 355 -13.15 -18.89 -29.64
CA ARG A 355 -11.78 -19.24 -30.04
C ARG A 355 -10.77 -19.30 -28.90
N GLU A 356 -11.00 -18.58 -27.80
CA GLU A 356 -10.11 -18.57 -26.64
C GLU A 356 -10.45 -19.60 -25.55
N VAL A 357 -11.67 -20.14 -25.54
CA VAL A 357 -12.11 -21.13 -24.54
C VAL A 357 -11.78 -22.55 -25.00
N ARG A 358 -10.52 -22.83 -25.30
CA ARG A 358 -10.07 -24.23 -25.55
C ARG A 358 -10.08 -25.09 -24.27
N PHE A 359 -10.21 -24.51 -23.09
CA PHE A 359 -10.13 -25.23 -21.82
C PHE A 359 -11.34 -24.93 -20.91
N LYS A 360 -12.45 -25.67 -21.11
CA LYS A 360 -13.58 -25.66 -20.15
C LYS A 360 -13.13 -25.95 -18.72
N SER A 361 -12.10 -26.78 -18.54
CA SER A 361 -11.49 -27.06 -17.23
C SER A 361 -10.87 -25.83 -16.60
N ALA A 362 -10.16 -24.97 -17.33
CA ALA A 362 -9.56 -23.74 -16.82
C ALA A 362 -10.63 -22.73 -16.36
N ALA A 363 -11.75 -22.62 -17.11
CA ALA A 363 -12.87 -21.77 -16.74
C ALA A 363 -13.56 -22.26 -15.44
N LEU A 364 -13.74 -23.57 -15.28
CA LEU A 364 -14.28 -24.16 -14.05
C LEU A 364 -13.36 -23.99 -12.85
N HIS A 365 -12.04 -24.16 -13.03
CA HIS A 365 -11.05 -23.91 -11.97
C HIS A 365 -11.03 -22.43 -11.55
N GLY A 366 -11.12 -21.50 -12.50
CA GLY A 366 -11.23 -20.08 -12.21
C GLY A 366 -12.50 -19.73 -11.42
N LEU A 367 -13.65 -20.32 -11.79
CA LEU A 367 -14.90 -20.15 -11.05
C LEU A 367 -14.79 -20.71 -9.62
N GLY A 368 -14.19 -21.88 -9.44
CA GLY A 368 -13.90 -22.46 -8.13
C GLY A 368 -13.00 -21.57 -7.28
N GLY A 369 -12.00 -20.94 -7.91
CA GLY A 369 -11.12 -19.97 -7.26
C GLY A 369 -11.88 -18.73 -6.76
N GLU A 370 -12.75 -18.13 -7.60
CA GLU A 370 -13.58 -16.99 -7.20
C GLU A 370 -14.56 -17.33 -6.09
N LEU A 371 -15.22 -18.48 -6.15
CA LEU A 371 -16.09 -18.97 -5.08
C LEU A 371 -15.31 -19.10 -3.76
N THR A 372 -14.13 -19.70 -3.79
CA THR A 372 -13.28 -19.86 -2.59
C THR A 372 -12.90 -18.50 -1.99
N ARG A 373 -12.57 -17.50 -2.82
CA ARG A 373 -12.29 -16.12 -2.36
C ARG A 373 -13.51 -15.46 -1.75
N VAL A 374 -14.70 -15.63 -2.34
CA VAL A 374 -15.95 -15.07 -1.80
C VAL A 374 -16.27 -15.70 -0.45
N PHE A 375 -16.14 -17.01 -0.30
CA PHE A 375 -16.35 -17.68 0.99
C PHE A 375 -15.31 -17.24 2.03
N ALA A 376 -14.04 -17.09 1.64
CA ALA A 376 -13.00 -16.55 2.52
C ALA A 376 -13.35 -15.13 3.00
N ARG A 377 -13.78 -14.23 2.09
CA ARG A 377 -14.25 -12.88 2.47
C ARG A 377 -15.47 -12.92 3.38
N ALA A 378 -16.46 -13.76 3.09
CA ALA A 378 -17.63 -13.93 3.96
C ALA A 378 -17.22 -14.40 5.38
N LEU A 379 -16.25 -15.32 5.48
CA LEU A 379 -15.70 -15.80 6.75
C LEU A 379 -15.00 -14.68 7.54
N PHE A 380 -14.30 -13.76 6.86
CA PHE A 380 -13.60 -12.65 7.51
C PHE A 380 -14.45 -11.37 7.58
N LEU A 381 -15.70 -11.37 7.13
CA LEU A 381 -16.55 -10.18 7.06
C LEU A 381 -16.71 -9.47 8.42
N ALA A 382 -16.91 -10.24 9.50
CA ALA A 382 -17.00 -9.69 10.85
C ALA A 382 -15.69 -8.98 11.27
N ALA A 383 -14.53 -9.53 10.89
CA ALA A 383 -13.22 -8.93 11.16
C ALA A 383 -13.00 -7.66 10.31
N GLU A 384 -13.40 -7.68 9.04
CA GLU A 384 -13.34 -6.50 8.17
C GLU A 384 -14.24 -5.37 8.70
N ALA A 385 -15.47 -5.69 9.08
CA ALA A 385 -16.43 -4.73 9.65
C ALA A 385 -15.90 -4.12 10.96
N TRP A 386 -15.38 -4.95 11.87
CA TRP A 386 -14.76 -4.46 13.11
C TRP A 386 -13.54 -3.56 12.83
N THR A 387 -12.68 -3.96 11.91
CA THR A 387 -11.52 -3.17 11.50
C THR A 387 -11.94 -1.80 11.00
N SER A 388 -12.98 -1.73 10.17
CA SER A 388 -13.52 -0.48 9.62
C SER A 388 -14.13 0.40 10.72
N VAL A 389 -15.02 -0.14 11.54
CA VAL A 389 -15.68 0.61 12.63
C VAL A 389 -14.64 1.15 13.61
N SER A 390 -13.73 0.31 14.08
CA SER A 390 -12.70 0.73 15.04
C SER A 390 -11.76 1.77 14.47
N ALA A 391 -11.39 1.67 13.18
CA ALA A 391 -10.57 2.66 12.50
C ALA A 391 -11.28 4.02 12.39
N ILE A 392 -12.55 4.01 11.96
CA ILE A 392 -13.36 5.22 11.80
C ILE A 392 -13.58 5.90 13.15
N VAL A 393 -14.05 5.16 14.16
CA VAL A 393 -14.30 5.69 15.51
C VAL A 393 -13.03 6.26 16.11
N LEU A 394 -11.91 5.54 16.02
CA LEU A 394 -10.63 6.01 16.56
C LEU A 394 -10.12 7.26 15.83
N ALA A 395 -10.29 7.33 14.51
CA ALA A 395 -9.88 8.51 13.74
C ALA A 395 -10.72 9.72 14.10
N LEU A 396 -12.06 9.59 14.14
CA LEU A 396 -12.98 10.67 14.52
C LEU A 396 -12.73 11.14 15.95
N TRP A 397 -12.53 10.22 16.90
CA TRP A 397 -12.18 10.56 18.29
C TRP A 397 -10.87 11.34 18.38
N ARG A 398 -9.84 10.88 17.64
CA ARG A 398 -8.54 11.57 17.65
C ARG A 398 -8.59 12.93 16.95
N MET A 399 -9.42 13.08 15.92
CA MET A 399 -9.58 14.36 15.21
C MET A 399 -10.42 15.37 16.00
N GLY A 400 -11.53 14.91 16.62
CA GLY A 400 -12.52 15.80 17.21
C GLY A 400 -12.38 16.01 18.72
N VAL A 401 -11.81 15.04 19.45
CA VAL A 401 -11.79 15.05 20.92
C VAL A 401 -10.38 15.09 21.50
N SER A 402 -9.57 14.05 21.26
CA SER A 402 -8.27 13.97 21.93
C SER A 402 -7.19 14.82 21.29
N HIS A 403 -7.25 15.06 20.00
CA HIS A 403 -6.27 15.76 19.16
C HIS A 403 -4.83 15.22 19.29
N ARG A 404 -4.67 13.96 19.74
CA ARG A 404 -3.38 13.32 20.02
C ARG A 404 -3.22 12.04 19.22
N ARG A 405 -1.96 11.65 18.93
CA ARG A 405 -1.56 10.38 18.32
C ARG A 405 -2.19 10.13 16.95
N LEU A 406 -2.45 11.18 16.19
CA LEU A 406 -3.05 11.07 14.84
C LEU A 406 -2.16 10.26 13.89
N LEU A 407 -0.83 10.46 13.96
CA LEU A 407 0.14 9.74 13.13
C LEU A 407 0.61 8.40 13.71
N GLN A 408 0.09 7.98 14.89
CA GLN A 408 0.52 6.72 15.51
C GLN A 408 0.01 5.50 14.72
N TRP A 409 0.90 4.58 14.41
CA TRP A 409 0.57 3.29 13.76
C TRP A 409 1.57 2.20 14.16
N GLN A 410 1.21 0.94 13.88
CA GLN A 410 2.07 -0.21 14.10
C GLN A 410 2.64 -0.67 12.76
N THR A 411 3.91 -1.09 12.77
CA THR A 411 4.53 -1.69 11.58
C THR A 411 3.97 -3.09 11.31
N ALA A 412 4.10 -3.57 10.07
CA ALA A 412 3.72 -4.94 9.72
C ALA A 412 4.46 -5.96 10.59
N GLU A 413 5.77 -5.76 10.80
CA GLU A 413 6.60 -6.62 11.65
C GLU A 413 6.11 -6.67 13.11
N GLN A 414 5.73 -5.52 13.70
CA GLN A 414 5.16 -5.49 15.05
C GLN A 414 3.84 -6.25 15.14
N SER A 415 2.99 -6.15 14.11
CA SER A 415 1.72 -6.87 14.06
C SER A 415 1.94 -8.37 13.88
N GLU A 416 2.90 -8.78 13.09
CA GLU A 416 3.28 -10.17 12.88
C GLU A 416 3.85 -10.81 14.15
N ARG A 417 4.72 -10.10 14.86
CA ARG A 417 5.26 -10.55 16.15
C ARG A 417 4.16 -10.75 17.21
N ARG A 418 3.18 -9.85 17.27
CA ARG A 418 2.05 -9.95 18.21
C ARG A 418 1.12 -11.14 17.93
N SER A 419 1.00 -11.55 16.70
CA SER A 419 0.16 -12.68 16.26
C SER A 419 0.99 -13.92 15.92
N ALA A 420 2.20 -14.04 16.45
CA ALA A 420 3.08 -15.16 16.15
C ALA A 420 2.46 -16.50 16.53
N ASP A 421 1.81 -16.57 17.68
CA ASP A 421 1.11 -17.74 18.20
C ASP A 421 -0.42 -17.64 18.09
N LEU A 422 -1.12 -18.69 18.48
CA LEU A 422 -2.58 -18.75 18.46
C LEU A 422 -3.20 -17.78 19.48
N ALA A 423 -2.61 -17.67 20.67
CA ALA A 423 -3.10 -16.80 21.73
C ALA A 423 -3.04 -15.32 21.31
N GLY A 424 -1.93 -14.90 20.71
CA GLY A 424 -1.78 -13.55 20.14
C GLY A 424 -2.77 -13.27 19.01
N THR A 425 -3.08 -14.28 18.18
CA THR A 425 -4.11 -14.14 17.12
C THR A 425 -5.49 -13.96 17.74
N PHE A 426 -5.87 -14.73 18.76
CA PHE A 426 -7.12 -14.54 19.49
C PHE A 426 -7.17 -13.17 20.19
N ALA A 427 -6.10 -12.77 20.86
CA ALA A 427 -6.00 -11.46 21.51
C ALA A 427 -6.15 -10.29 20.52
N ALA A 428 -5.66 -10.42 19.28
CA ALA A 428 -5.83 -9.41 18.24
C ALA A 428 -7.26 -9.37 17.67
N MET A 429 -7.97 -10.50 17.67
CA MET A 429 -9.29 -10.66 17.05
C MET A 429 -10.43 -10.90 18.07
N TRP A 430 -10.21 -10.70 19.37
CA TRP A 430 -11.22 -10.94 20.41
C TRP A 430 -12.57 -10.25 20.18
N PRO A 431 -12.62 -8.99 19.61
CA PRO A 431 -13.90 -8.36 19.40
C PRO A 431 -14.78 -9.10 18.39
N VAL A 432 -14.15 -9.73 17.38
CA VAL A 432 -14.86 -10.56 16.40
C VAL A 432 -15.53 -11.73 17.11
N VAL A 433 -14.82 -12.42 18.00
CA VAL A 433 -15.34 -13.53 18.79
C VAL A 433 -16.49 -13.07 19.69
N TYR A 434 -16.31 -11.94 20.38
CA TYR A 434 -17.32 -11.38 21.28
C TYR A 434 -18.63 -11.03 20.55
N PHE A 435 -18.56 -10.22 19.47
CA PHE A 435 -19.76 -9.83 18.72
C PHE A 435 -20.41 -11.00 18.00
N SER A 436 -19.63 -11.98 17.56
CA SER A 436 -20.18 -13.21 16.97
C SER A 436 -20.85 -14.08 18.02
N GLY A 437 -20.35 -14.12 19.25
CA GLY A 437 -21.01 -14.77 20.38
C GLY A 437 -22.37 -14.14 20.72
N LEU A 438 -22.45 -12.81 20.72
CA LEU A 438 -23.73 -12.11 20.87
C LEU A 438 -24.69 -12.44 19.71
N LEU A 439 -24.20 -12.42 18.47
CA LEU A 439 -25.03 -12.79 17.32
C LEU A 439 -25.53 -14.25 17.42
N LEU A 440 -24.70 -15.19 17.87
CA LEU A 440 -25.09 -16.57 18.07
C LEU A 440 -26.22 -16.70 19.10
N ALA A 441 -26.12 -15.95 20.21
CA ALA A 441 -27.09 -15.96 21.30
C ALA A 441 -28.47 -15.37 20.88
N PHE A 442 -28.48 -14.32 20.08
CA PHE A 442 -29.69 -13.56 19.74
C PHE A 442 -30.21 -13.82 18.33
N SER A 443 -29.51 -14.58 17.48
CA SER A 443 -29.95 -14.85 16.11
C SER A 443 -31.24 -15.70 16.08
N GLN A 444 -32.20 -15.24 15.31
CA GLN A 444 -33.48 -15.93 15.09
C GLN A 444 -33.44 -16.85 13.86
N THR A 445 -32.37 -16.78 13.06
CA THR A 445 -32.25 -17.57 11.83
C THR A 445 -31.18 -18.65 11.97
N PHE A 446 -31.38 -19.79 11.34
CA PHE A 446 -30.34 -20.83 11.24
C PHE A 446 -29.08 -20.31 10.56
N ALA A 447 -29.27 -19.56 9.45
CA ALA A 447 -28.13 -18.97 8.71
C ALA A 447 -27.29 -18.02 9.57
N GLY A 448 -27.93 -17.21 10.42
CA GLY A 448 -27.22 -16.30 11.33
C GLY A 448 -26.46 -17.05 12.43
N ARG A 449 -27.02 -18.13 13.00
CA ARG A 449 -26.32 -18.99 13.96
C ARG A 449 -25.12 -19.68 13.30
N ALA A 450 -25.26 -20.21 12.10
CA ALA A 450 -24.19 -20.84 11.35
C ALA A 450 -23.06 -19.83 11.03
N ALA A 451 -23.41 -18.62 10.56
CA ALA A 451 -22.45 -17.56 10.31
C ALA A 451 -21.70 -17.14 11.59
N ALA A 452 -22.42 -16.99 12.71
CA ALA A 452 -21.84 -16.63 14.00
C ALA A 452 -20.84 -17.69 14.49
N VAL A 453 -21.15 -18.98 14.35
CA VAL A 453 -20.20 -20.07 14.64
C VAL A 453 -18.96 -19.96 13.76
N CYS A 454 -19.10 -19.77 12.45
CA CYS A 454 -17.97 -19.58 11.56
C CYS A 454 -17.09 -18.38 11.98
N TRP A 455 -17.71 -17.26 12.35
CA TRP A 455 -16.99 -16.06 12.76
C TRP A 455 -16.30 -16.20 14.13
N ILE A 456 -16.84 -16.98 15.07
CA ILE A 456 -16.16 -17.32 16.33
C ILE A 456 -14.84 -18.07 16.06
N PHE A 457 -14.83 -18.95 15.05
CA PHE A 457 -13.63 -19.70 14.67
C PHE A 457 -12.66 -18.94 13.75
N THR A 458 -12.99 -17.72 13.32
CA THR A 458 -12.13 -16.91 12.44
C THR A 458 -10.68 -16.77 12.95
N PRO A 459 -10.40 -16.54 14.26
CA PRO A 459 -9.00 -16.46 14.73
C PRO A 459 -8.22 -17.76 14.55
N LEU A 460 -8.86 -18.91 14.78
CA LEU A 460 -8.26 -20.22 14.57
C LEU A 460 -7.94 -20.47 13.10
N ILE A 461 -8.87 -20.11 12.21
CA ILE A 461 -8.69 -20.25 10.76
C ILE A 461 -7.60 -19.29 10.28
N ALA A 462 -7.61 -18.03 10.74
CA ALA A 462 -6.56 -17.04 10.45
C ALA A 462 -5.16 -17.57 10.84
N HIS A 463 -5.05 -18.17 12.01
CA HIS A 463 -3.79 -18.74 12.47
C HIS A 463 -3.35 -19.95 11.62
N ARG A 464 -4.28 -20.80 11.18
CA ARG A 464 -3.98 -21.94 10.31
C ARG A 464 -3.57 -21.51 8.90
N LEU A 465 -4.29 -20.57 8.31
CA LEU A 465 -4.02 -20.06 6.96
C LEU A 465 -2.65 -19.37 6.84
N LYS A 466 -2.12 -18.82 7.94
CA LYS A 466 -0.83 -18.13 8.00
C LYS A 466 0.36 -19.11 7.90
N ARG A 467 0.15 -20.40 8.15
CA ARG A 467 1.27 -21.36 8.17
C ARG A 467 1.92 -21.44 6.79
N GLU A 468 3.23 -21.21 6.75
CA GLU A 468 4.00 -21.40 5.54
C GLU A 468 3.98 -22.87 5.13
N LYS A 469 3.72 -23.12 3.87
CA LYS A 469 3.91 -24.46 3.31
C LYS A 469 5.41 -24.65 3.14
N LYS A 470 5.95 -25.67 3.80
CA LYS A 470 7.31 -26.10 3.49
C LYS A 470 7.32 -26.60 2.06
N GLU A 471 7.99 -25.85 1.20
CA GLU A 471 8.23 -26.31 -0.17
C GLU A 471 9.06 -27.59 -0.10
N LYS A 472 8.61 -28.60 -0.82
CA LYS A 472 9.38 -29.82 -0.98
C LYS A 472 10.58 -29.44 -1.85
N PRO A 473 11.82 -29.64 -1.39
CA PRO A 473 12.96 -29.34 -2.24
C PRO A 473 12.84 -30.13 -3.52
N LEU A 474 13.09 -29.48 -4.64
CA LEU A 474 13.12 -30.11 -5.96
C LEU A 474 14.15 -31.24 -5.94
N ASP A 475 13.81 -32.38 -6.45
CA ASP A 475 14.78 -33.41 -6.72
C ASP A 475 15.72 -33.01 -7.87
N SER A 476 16.81 -33.76 -8.05
CA SER A 476 17.80 -33.44 -9.09
C SER A 476 17.21 -33.47 -10.50
N GLY A 477 16.29 -34.39 -10.78
CA GLY A 477 15.62 -34.52 -12.08
C GLY A 477 14.63 -33.38 -12.36
N GLU A 478 13.85 -32.99 -11.36
CA GLU A 478 12.93 -31.84 -11.46
C GLU A 478 13.71 -30.55 -11.70
N ARG A 479 14.84 -30.36 -10.98
CA ARG A 479 15.69 -29.19 -11.17
C ARG A 479 16.32 -29.14 -12.56
N GLU A 480 16.83 -30.27 -13.05
CA GLU A 480 17.40 -30.37 -14.40
C GLU A 480 16.35 -30.10 -15.48
N PHE A 481 15.15 -30.66 -15.32
CA PHE A 481 14.02 -30.41 -16.21
C PHE A 481 13.69 -28.91 -16.29
N LEU A 482 13.57 -28.24 -15.13
CA LEU A 482 13.26 -26.80 -15.08
C LEU A 482 14.37 -25.96 -15.72
N LEU A 483 15.63 -26.26 -15.44
CA LEU A 483 16.77 -25.56 -16.04
C LEU A 483 16.80 -25.72 -17.56
N ARG A 484 16.54 -26.90 -18.07
CA ARG A 484 16.45 -27.15 -19.50
C ARG A 484 15.31 -26.36 -20.16
N ARG A 485 14.12 -26.34 -19.51
CA ARG A 485 12.99 -25.55 -20.00
C ARG A 485 13.26 -24.07 -19.97
N ALA A 486 13.89 -23.57 -18.91
CA ALA A 486 14.30 -22.18 -18.84
C ALA A 486 15.30 -21.81 -19.97
N ALA A 487 16.25 -22.68 -20.26
CA ALA A 487 17.19 -22.49 -21.37
C ALA A 487 16.50 -22.49 -22.73
N GLU A 488 15.53 -23.39 -22.97
CA GLU A 488 14.72 -23.43 -24.19
C GLU A 488 13.91 -22.14 -24.38
N ILE A 489 13.27 -21.64 -23.31
CA ILE A 489 12.53 -20.39 -23.33
C ILE A 489 13.47 -19.22 -23.62
N TRP A 490 14.65 -19.19 -22.98
CA TRP A 490 15.64 -18.14 -23.20
C TRP A 490 16.15 -18.10 -24.66
N GLN A 491 16.28 -19.26 -25.33
CA GLN A 491 16.65 -19.32 -26.75
C GLN A 491 15.59 -18.72 -27.67
N TYR A 492 14.30 -18.73 -27.26
CA TYR A 492 13.22 -18.11 -28.01
C TYR A 492 13.34 -16.58 -28.08
N PHE A 493 13.92 -15.96 -27.01
CA PHE A 493 14.08 -14.52 -26.91
C PHE A 493 15.45 -14.02 -27.38
N ARG A 494 16.35 -14.89 -27.80
CA ARG A 494 17.60 -14.56 -28.47
C ARG A 494 17.46 -14.50 -30.00
#